data_03960d776a3902f410d84084b20bd70e
#
_entry.id   03960d776a3902f410d84084b20bd70e
#
_cell.length_a   1.000
_cell.length_b   1.000
_cell.length_c   1.000
_cell.angle_alpha   90.00
_cell.angle_beta   90.00
_cell.angle_gamma   90.00
#
_symmetry.space_group_name_H-M   'P 1'
#
loop_
_entity.id
_entity.type
_entity.pdbx_description
1 polymer ?
#
loop_
_entity_poly.entity_id
_entity_poly.type
_entity_poly.pdbx_seq_one_letter_code
_entity_poly.pdbx_strand_id
1 'polypeptide(L)'
;MVEANSTINVSELEEQIERFVALGFATKGDDGAYDVDLSMAGIDKLLGTGSIAIKANVSVSKASAGAIEKIEAAGGSVDTGDEDFEVEEE
;
A
#
# COMPACT_ATOMS: atom_id res chain seq x y z
N MET A 1 -20.27 -14.33 -1.21
CA MET A 1 -20.06 -13.31 -1.88
C MET A 1 -18.95 -12.54 -1.47
N VAL A 2 -18.18 -12.21 -2.35
CA VAL A 2 -17.01 -11.61 -2.05
C VAL A 2 -17.10 -10.18 -2.00
N GLU A 3 -16.44 -9.55 -1.19
CA GLU A 3 -16.39 -8.21 -1.13
C GLU A 3 -15.40 -7.71 -1.94
N ALA A 4 -15.63 -6.93 -2.78
CA ALA A 4 -14.66 -6.46 -3.64
C ALA A 4 -14.02 -5.26 -3.17
N ASN A 5 -14.42 -4.65 -2.17
CA ASN A 5 -13.83 -3.41 -1.81
C ASN A 5 -13.07 -3.45 -0.56
N SER A 6 -12.00 -4.09 -0.52
CA SER A 6 -11.12 -4.10 0.61
C SER A 6 -10.22 -2.92 0.57
N THR A 7 -10.08 -2.23 1.68
CA THR A 7 -9.19 -1.07 1.74
C THR A 7 -8.24 -1.23 2.91
N ILE A 8 -7.15 -0.51 2.87
CA ILE A 8 -6.20 -0.52 3.96
C ILE A 8 -5.62 0.86 4.05
N ASN A 9 -5.30 1.32 5.23
CA ASN A 9 -4.68 2.62 5.43
C ASN A 9 -3.17 2.46 5.52
N VAL A 10 -2.43 3.53 5.28
CA VAL A 10 -0.97 3.41 5.31
C VAL A 10 -0.48 2.99 6.68
N SER A 11 -1.14 3.41 7.75
CA SER A 11 -0.70 2.99 9.06
C SER A 11 -0.93 1.50 9.26
N GLU A 12 -2.00 0.97 8.70
CA GLU A 12 -2.25 -0.45 8.81
C GLU A 12 -1.29 -1.23 7.95
N LEU A 13 -0.91 -0.69 6.83
CA LEU A 13 0.07 -1.34 5.99
C LEU A 13 1.36 -1.52 6.75
N GLU A 14 1.79 -0.47 7.44
CA GLU A 14 3.02 -0.57 8.17
C GLU A 14 2.89 -1.57 9.31
N GLU A 15 1.78 -1.57 10.00
CA GLU A 15 1.61 -2.49 11.09
C GLU A 15 1.57 -3.92 10.62
N GLN A 16 1.07 -4.18 9.45
CA GLN A 16 0.92 -5.54 8.99
C GLN A 16 1.93 -5.95 7.97
N ILE A 17 2.97 -5.14 7.78
CA ILE A 17 3.92 -5.44 6.72
C ILE A 17 4.61 -6.78 6.92
N GLU A 18 4.92 -7.12 8.14
CA GLU A 18 5.60 -8.37 8.37
C GLU A 18 4.66 -9.54 8.13
N ARG A 19 3.40 -9.37 8.40
CA ARG A 19 2.45 -10.39 8.11
C ARG A 19 2.34 -10.60 6.60
N PHE A 20 2.36 -9.54 5.83
CA PHE A 20 2.33 -9.67 4.39
C PHE A 20 3.57 -10.39 3.88
N VAL A 21 4.71 -10.12 4.49
CA VAL A 21 5.92 -10.82 4.10
C VAL A 21 5.76 -12.32 4.40
N ALA A 22 5.23 -12.63 5.56
CA ALA A 22 5.06 -14.04 5.93
C ALA A 22 4.06 -14.74 5.01
N LEU A 23 3.09 -14.03 4.50
CA LEU A 23 2.10 -14.62 3.63
C LEU A 23 2.52 -14.67 2.17
N GLY A 24 3.62 -14.05 1.84
CA GLY A 24 4.10 -14.06 0.49
C GLY A 24 3.62 -12.91 -0.37
N PHE A 25 2.93 -11.94 0.23
CA PHE A 25 2.45 -10.78 -0.53
C PHE A 25 3.45 -9.64 -0.51
N ALA A 26 4.50 -9.76 0.26
CA ALA A 26 5.51 -8.71 0.33
C ALA A 26 6.88 -9.32 0.48
N THR A 27 7.90 -8.59 0.06
CA THR A 27 9.26 -9.02 0.25
C THR A 27 10.08 -7.84 0.73
N LYS A 28 11.10 -8.09 1.48
CA LYS A 28 11.96 -7.05 1.95
C LYS A 28 13.23 -7.06 1.13
N GLY A 29 13.58 -5.93 0.59
CA GLY A 29 14.78 -5.83 -0.23
C GLY A 29 16.00 -5.60 0.59
N ASP A 30 17.14 -5.64 -0.06
CA ASP A 30 18.41 -5.46 0.59
C ASP A 30 18.59 -4.11 1.16
N ASP A 31 17.98 -3.12 0.60
CA ASP A 31 18.13 -1.77 1.08
C ASP A 31 17.10 -1.43 2.15
N GLY A 32 16.35 -2.39 2.61
CA GLY A 32 15.39 -2.13 3.64
C GLY A 32 14.03 -1.74 3.14
N ALA A 33 13.85 -1.65 1.84
CA ALA A 33 12.55 -1.29 1.32
C ALA A 33 11.72 -2.55 1.14
N TYR A 34 10.41 -2.43 1.30
CA TYR A 34 9.54 -3.56 1.14
C TYR A 34 8.81 -3.43 -0.18
N ASP A 35 8.58 -4.54 -0.85
CA ASP A 35 7.78 -4.55 -2.05
C ASP A 35 6.50 -5.27 -1.68
N VAL A 36 5.38 -4.61 -1.79
CA VAL A 36 4.11 -5.14 -1.33
C VAL A 36 3.13 -5.17 -2.46
N ASP A 37 2.46 -6.30 -2.63
CA ASP A 37 1.46 -6.42 -3.66
C ASP A 37 0.10 -6.53 -2.99
N LEU A 38 -0.57 -5.41 -2.85
CA LEU A 38 -1.87 -5.40 -2.19
C LEU A 38 -2.95 -6.05 -3.04
N SER A 39 -2.78 -6.02 -4.34
CA SER A 39 -3.72 -6.67 -5.19
C SER A 39 -3.73 -8.17 -4.94
N MET A 40 -2.55 -8.73 -4.71
CA MET A 40 -2.45 -10.13 -4.44
C MET A 40 -3.09 -10.46 -3.12
N ALA A 41 -3.05 -9.52 -2.20
CA ALA A 41 -3.63 -9.73 -0.90
C ALA A 41 -5.14 -9.48 -0.89
N GLY A 42 -5.71 -9.14 -2.03
CA GLY A 42 -7.15 -8.91 -2.09
C GLY A 42 -7.56 -7.51 -1.70
N ILE A 43 -6.62 -6.59 -1.62
CA ILE A 43 -6.91 -5.23 -1.24
C ILE A 43 -6.94 -4.37 -2.46
N ASP A 44 -8.04 -3.63 -2.68
CA ASP A 44 -8.20 -2.85 -3.85
C ASP A 44 -7.79 -1.44 -3.69
N LYS A 45 -7.78 -0.86 -2.50
CA LYS A 45 -7.57 0.55 -2.35
C LYS A 45 -6.71 0.85 -1.16
N LEU A 46 -5.79 1.78 -1.30
CA LEU A 46 -4.90 2.20 -0.24
C LEU A 46 -5.27 3.61 0.15
N LEU A 47 -5.54 3.82 1.41
CA LEU A 47 -5.94 5.13 1.91
C LEU A 47 -4.85 5.72 2.76
N GLY A 48 -4.87 7.01 2.91
CA GLY A 48 -3.79 7.73 3.55
C GLY A 48 -3.97 8.05 5.02
N THR A 49 -4.84 7.33 5.70
CA THR A 49 -5.06 7.62 7.11
C THR A 49 -3.89 7.12 7.93
N GLY A 50 -3.46 7.91 8.85
CA GLY A 50 -2.35 7.56 9.73
C GLY A 50 -1.03 7.94 9.11
N SER A 51 0.02 7.28 9.49
CA SER A 51 1.33 7.62 8.95
C SER A 51 2.12 6.35 8.71
N ILE A 52 3.16 6.45 7.95
CA ILE A 52 3.99 5.32 7.62
C ILE A 52 5.43 5.80 7.63
N ALA A 53 6.30 5.03 8.21
CA ALA A 53 7.69 5.40 8.30
C ALA A 53 8.62 4.45 7.55
N ILE A 54 8.10 3.38 7.00
CA ILE A 54 8.96 2.44 6.29
C ILE A 54 8.92 2.72 4.81
N LYS A 55 9.95 2.31 4.11
CA LYS A 55 9.97 2.44 2.68
C LYS A 55 9.20 1.27 2.11
N ALA A 56 8.16 1.55 1.35
CA ALA A 56 7.36 0.49 0.78
C ALA A 56 7.04 0.82 -0.66
N ASN A 57 7.28 -0.11 -1.55
CA ASN A 57 6.90 0.03 -2.93
C ASN A 57 5.62 -0.79 -3.07
N VAL A 58 4.51 -0.12 -3.25
CA VAL A 58 3.22 -0.75 -3.13
C VAL A 58 2.55 -0.85 -4.48
N SER A 59 2.00 -2.01 -4.78
CA SER A 59 1.22 -2.19 -5.98
C SER A 59 -0.21 -2.39 -5.55
N VAL A 60 -1.11 -1.57 -6.04
CA VAL A 60 -2.51 -1.64 -5.66
C VAL A 60 -3.32 -1.04 -6.80
N SER A 61 -4.57 -1.38 -6.90
CA SER A 61 -5.39 -0.87 -7.98
C SER A 61 -5.68 0.60 -7.85
N LYS A 62 -5.93 1.07 -6.65
CA LYS A 62 -6.24 2.46 -6.44
C LYS A 62 -5.58 2.96 -5.18
N ALA A 63 -5.23 4.21 -5.14
CA ALA A 63 -4.62 4.79 -3.97
C ALA A 63 -5.05 6.24 -3.87
N SER A 64 -5.33 6.72 -2.68
CA SER A 64 -5.71 8.12 -2.53
C SER A 64 -4.45 8.98 -2.62
N ALA A 65 -4.62 10.25 -2.90
CA ALA A 65 -3.50 11.15 -3.02
C ALA A 65 -2.72 11.21 -1.72
N GLY A 66 -3.41 11.20 -0.59
CA GLY A 66 -2.73 11.22 0.69
C GLY A 66 -1.88 9.98 0.92
N ALA A 67 -2.36 8.83 0.46
CA ALA A 67 -1.59 7.61 0.61
C ALA A 67 -0.32 7.69 -0.21
N ILE A 68 -0.42 8.17 -1.43
CA ILE A 68 0.74 8.27 -2.29
C ILE A 68 1.74 9.23 -1.69
N GLU A 69 1.28 10.35 -1.19
CA GLU A 69 2.18 11.31 -0.61
C GLU A 69 2.90 10.76 0.59
N LYS A 70 2.20 10.06 1.44
CA LYS A 70 2.82 9.55 2.65
C LYS A 70 3.84 8.47 2.35
N ILE A 71 3.52 7.63 1.40
CA ILE A 71 4.45 6.58 1.04
C ILE A 71 5.68 7.16 0.36
N GLU A 72 5.48 8.14 -0.49
CA GLU A 72 6.64 8.73 -1.15
C GLU A 72 7.47 9.54 -0.17
N ALA A 73 6.84 10.18 0.79
CA ALA A 73 7.59 10.93 1.78
C ALA A 73 8.43 10.01 2.65
N ALA A 74 8.04 8.78 2.78
CA ALA A 74 8.82 7.82 3.56
C ALA A 74 9.89 7.13 2.70
N GLY A 75 9.97 7.48 1.44
CA GLY A 75 10.99 6.92 0.56
C GLY A 75 10.51 5.80 -0.34
N GLY A 76 9.23 5.51 -0.34
CA GLY A 76 8.71 4.44 -1.16
C GLY A 76 8.02 4.95 -2.39
N SER A 77 7.18 4.12 -2.99
CA SER A 77 6.41 4.52 -4.15
C SER A 77 5.12 3.72 -4.22
N VAL A 78 4.18 4.20 -4.98
CA VAL A 78 2.92 3.53 -5.16
C VAL A 78 2.70 3.34 -6.65
N ASP A 79 2.37 2.11 -7.03
CA ASP A 79 2.14 1.82 -8.43
C ASP A 79 0.69 1.38 -8.56
N THR A 80 -0.12 2.14 -9.27
CA THR A 80 -1.48 1.73 -9.52
C THR A 80 -1.48 1.30 -10.95
N GLY A 81 -1.73 0.15 -11.24
CA GLY A 81 -1.67 -0.34 -12.55
C GLY A 81 -2.47 0.43 -13.56
N ASP A 82 -3.42 1.24 -13.14
CA ASP A 82 -4.23 1.97 -13.99
C ASP A 82 -3.90 3.29 -13.74
N GLU A 83 -3.42 4.10 -14.27
CA GLU A 83 -3.06 5.36 -13.97
C GLU A 83 -4.10 6.24 -13.50
N ASP A 84 -5.23 5.83 -13.23
CA ASP A 84 -6.26 6.62 -12.79
C ASP A 84 -6.24 6.63 -11.35
N PHE A 85 -5.94 7.58 -10.64
CA PHE A 85 -5.99 7.56 -9.24
C PHE A 85 -7.06 8.46 -8.72
N GLU A 86 -7.60 8.20 -7.57
CA GLU A 86 -8.63 8.94 -7.07
C GLU A 86 -8.17 9.99 -6.19
N VAL A 87 -8.65 11.13 -6.30
CA VAL A 87 -8.25 12.19 -5.52
C VAL A 87 -9.16 12.31 -4.39
N GLU A 88 -9.67 11.34 -3.76
CA GLU A 88 -10.56 11.51 -2.83
C GLU A 88 -10.02 11.78 -1.56
N GLU A 89 -10.63 12.44 -0.77
CA GLU A 89 -10.15 12.81 0.42
C GLU A 89 -10.57 12.01 1.46
N GLU A 90 -9.89 11.70 2.43
CA GLU A 90 -10.29 10.90 3.46
C GLU A 90 -10.85 11.58 4.52
#